data_d080355fd90648935a90b43c72bbf882
#
_entry.id   d080355fd90648935a90b43c72bbf882
#
_cell.length_a   1.000
_cell.length_b   1.000
_cell.length_c   1.000
_cell.angle_alpha   90.00
_cell.angle_beta   90.00
_cell.angle_gamma   90.00
#
_symmetry.space_group_name_H-M   'P 1'
#
loop_
_entity.id
_entity.type
_entity.pdbx_description
1 polymer ?
#
loop_
_entity_poly.entity_id
_entity_poly.type
_entity_poly.pdbx_seq_one_letter_code
_entity_poly.pdbx_strand_id
1 'polypeptide(L)'
;MPTAIITGITGQDGSYLAELLLSKGYKVVGVARRASTVTYERIEHLLDKITVVQGDLTDQGSLIALIEEQQPTEVYNLAAQSFVPTSWNQPALTGDVTALGVTRLLEAIRYVNPKIRFYQASSSEMFGKVLEVPQREETPFYPRSPYGVAKVYGHFITINYRESFNIFAASGILFNHESPRRGLEFVTRKITDGVAKIKLGMGKELRLGNLESQRDWGFAGDYVDAMWRMLQQDEPDNFVVGTGETHSVQEFCEIAFGRVDLDYKKYVTVDERYYRPAEVDLLISDPSKAGKVLGWEPKVTFKQLVEMMVDSDMKRLSAKAA
;
A
#
# COMPACT_ATOMS: atom_id res chain seq x y z
N MET A 1 -19.37 6.23 18.87
CA MET A 1 -18.88 6.06 17.49
C MET A 1 -17.37 6.10 17.55
N PRO A 2 -16.65 5.05 17.15
CA PRO A 2 -15.19 5.05 17.17
C PRO A 2 -14.64 6.08 16.18
N THR A 3 -13.48 6.67 16.51
CA THR A 3 -12.78 7.61 15.64
C THR A 3 -11.50 6.96 15.15
N ALA A 4 -11.27 6.96 13.83
CA ALA A 4 -10.05 6.46 13.22
C ALA A 4 -9.28 7.58 12.54
N ILE A 5 -7.97 7.66 12.81
CA ILE A 5 -7.04 8.49 12.05
C ILE A 5 -6.37 7.62 10.98
N ILE A 6 -6.32 8.12 9.75
CA ILE A 6 -5.63 7.48 8.63
C ILE A 6 -4.55 8.43 8.11
N THR A 7 -3.27 8.12 8.34
CA THR A 7 -2.19 8.83 7.64
C THR A 7 -2.09 8.31 6.20
N GLY A 8 -1.75 9.18 5.25
CA GLY A 8 -1.73 8.79 3.84
C GLY A 8 -3.12 8.61 3.21
N ILE A 9 -4.11 9.33 3.71
CA ILE A 9 -5.52 9.28 3.26
C ILE A 9 -5.69 9.45 1.74
N THR A 10 -4.86 10.25 1.10
CA THR A 10 -4.89 10.52 -0.34
C THR A 10 -4.28 9.40 -1.21
N GLY A 11 -3.73 8.37 -0.58
CA GLY A 11 -3.18 7.18 -1.23
C GLY A 11 -4.27 6.20 -1.67
N GLN A 12 -3.86 5.13 -2.38
CA GLN A 12 -4.74 4.03 -2.75
C GLN A 12 -5.42 3.44 -1.52
N ASP A 13 -4.62 2.92 -0.58
CA ASP A 13 -5.12 2.18 0.58
C ASP A 13 -5.89 3.09 1.53
N GLY A 14 -5.42 4.33 1.74
CA GLY A 14 -6.11 5.31 2.57
C GLY A 14 -7.54 5.57 2.09
N SER A 15 -7.75 5.66 0.78
CA SER A 15 -9.06 5.89 0.20
C SER A 15 -10.01 4.69 0.36
N TYR A 16 -9.53 3.45 0.15
CA TYR A 16 -10.33 2.23 0.37
C TYR A 16 -10.61 2.00 1.86
N LEU A 17 -9.61 2.23 2.72
CA LEU A 17 -9.78 2.10 4.17
C LEU A 17 -10.81 3.10 4.70
N ALA A 18 -10.81 4.35 4.21
CA ALA A 18 -11.81 5.34 4.58
C ALA A 18 -13.23 4.89 4.22
N GLU A 19 -13.44 4.36 3.02
CA GLU A 19 -14.73 3.78 2.60
C GLU A 19 -15.16 2.64 3.52
N LEU A 20 -14.25 1.72 3.82
CA LEU A 20 -14.52 0.59 4.70
C LEU A 20 -14.90 1.06 6.10
N LEU A 21 -14.12 1.96 6.71
CA LEU A 21 -14.37 2.45 8.06
C LEU A 21 -15.68 3.25 8.16
N LEU A 22 -16.00 4.07 7.16
CA LEU A 22 -17.30 4.75 7.06
C LEU A 22 -18.46 3.74 7.03
N SER A 23 -18.33 2.65 6.25
CA SER A 23 -19.36 1.60 6.18
C SER A 23 -19.54 0.85 7.51
N LYS A 24 -18.51 0.86 8.36
CA LYS A 24 -18.54 0.28 9.71
C LYS A 24 -18.95 1.29 10.80
N GLY A 25 -19.34 2.51 10.41
CA GLY A 25 -19.85 3.52 11.34
C GLY A 25 -18.76 4.28 12.11
N TYR A 26 -17.54 4.36 11.60
CA TYR A 26 -16.47 5.18 12.19
C TYR A 26 -16.60 6.66 11.79
N LYS A 27 -16.16 7.55 12.69
CA LYS A 27 -15.72 8.89 12.31
C LYS A 27 -14.29 8.75 11.73
N VAL A 28 -14.10 9.17 10.48
CA VAL A 28 -12.81 9.08 9.79
C VAL A 28 -12.14 10.44 9.72
N VAL A 29 -10.91 10.52 10.20
CA VAL A 29 -10.02 11.68 10.10
C VAL A 29 -8.83 11.30 9.23
N GLY A 30 -8.76 11.88 8.04
CA GLY A 30 -7.68 11.66 7.09
C GLY A 30 -6.57 12.67 7.25
N VAL A 31 -5.32 12.23 7.38
CA VAL A 31 -4.15 13.10 7.43
C VAL A 31 -3.55 13.24 6.04
N ALA A 32 -3.49 14.46 5.55
CA ALA A 32 -2.85 14.82 4.29
C ALA A 32 -1.69 15.78 4.53
N ARG A 33 -0.56 15.54 3.86
CA ARG A 33 0.57 16.47 3.89
C ARG A 33 0.19 17.74 3.11
N ARG A 34 0.61 18.89 3.61
CA ARG A 34 0.44 20.14 2.89
C ARG A 34 1.20 20.12 1.57
N ALA A 35 0.52 20.43 0.49
CA ALA A 35 1.10 20.62 -0.84
C ALA A 35 0.58 21.90 -1.47
N SER A 36 1.36 22.50 -2.37
CA SER A 36 0.95 23.72 -3.11
C SER A 36 -0.25 23.45 -4.01
N THR A 37 -0.32 22.25 -4.57
CA THR A 37 -1.48 21.76 -5.33
C THR A 37 -2.06 20.58 -4.56
N VAL A 38 -3.27 20.73 -4.10
CA VAL A 38 -3.98 19.67 -3.37
C VAL A 38 -4.67 18.77 -4.39
N THR A 39 -4.36 17.48 -4.36
CA THR A 39 -5.04 16.47 -5.18
C THR A 39 -5.77 15.49 -4.26
N TYR A 40 -7.09 15.61 -4.19
CA TYR A 40 -7.96 14.69 -3.46
C TYR A 40 -8.67 13.70 -4.39
N GLU A 41 -8.16 13.50 -5.61
CA GLU A 41 -8.79 12.69 -6.67
C GLU A 41 -9.32 11.34 -6.14
N ARG A 42 -8.54 10.63 -5.28
CA ARG A 42 -8.94 9.32 -4.75
C ARG A 42 -9.97 9.36 -3.64
N ILE A 43 -10.16 10.53 -3.01
CA ILE A 43 -11.09 10.71 -1.87
C ILE A 43 -12.13 11.81 -2.14
N GLU A 44 -12.21 12.35 -3.35
CA GLU A 44 -13.13 13.44 -3.71
C GLU A 44 -14.58 13.12 -3.34
N HIS A 45 -15.00 11.90 -3.60
CA HIS A 45 -16.35 11.37 -3.28
C HIS A 45 -16.60 11.13 -1.78
N LEU A 46 -15.61 11.37 -0.93
CA LEU A 46 -15.68 11.20 0.53
C LEU A 46 -15.55 12.52 1.30
N LEU A 47 -15.23 13.62 0.63
CA LEU A 47 -14.90 14.89 1.30
C LEU A 47 -16.05 15.47 2.15
N ASP A 48 -17.28 15.10 1.85
CA ASP A 48 -18.47 15.43 2.64
C ASP A 48 -18.71 14.50 3.85
N LYS A 49 -17.97 13.37 3.94
CA LYS A 49 -18.15 12.30 4.93
C LYS A 49 -16.96 12.13 5.87
N ILE A 50 -15.80 12.67 5.52
CA ILE A 50 -14.57 12.56 6.31
C ILE A 50 -14.05 13.94 6.70
N THR A 51 -13.27 14.01 7.76
CA THR A 51 -12.50 15.21 8.09
C THR A 51 -11.09 15.07 7.55
N VAL A 52 -10.63 16.00 6.70
CA VAL A 52 -9.24 16.00 6.24
C VAL A 52 -8.47 17.08 7.01
N VAL A 53 -7.39 16.66 7.68
CA VAL A 53 -6.51 17.54 8.46
C VAL A 53 -5.10 17.54 7.86
N GLN A 54 -4.37 18.62 8.09
CA GLN A 54 -2.96 18.69 7.71
C GLN A 54 -2.08 18.07 8.79
N GLY A 55 -1.09 17.27 8.39
CA GLY A 55 -0.08 16.70 9.27
C GLY A 55 1.07 16.12 8.46
N ASP A 56 2.26 16.08 9.06
CA ASP A 56 3.46 15.52 8.43
C ASP A 56 4.15 14.56 9.41
N LEU A 57 4.52 13.37 8.93
CA LEU A 57 5.25 12.38 9.75
C LEU A 57 6.65 12.86 10.16
N THR A 58 7.15 13.94 9.56
CA THR A 58 8.42 14.58 9.96
C THR A 58 8.26 15.62 11.09
N ASP A 59 7.01 15.96 11.45
CA ASP A 59 6.70 16.96 12.48
C ASP A 59 6.01 16.34 13.70
N GLN A 60 6.80 16.10 14.75
CA GLN A 60 6.34 15.53 16.02
C GLN A 60 5.24 16.36 16.68
N GLY A 61 5.35 17.68 16.63
CA GLY A 61 4.40 18.58 17.28
C GLY A 61 3.01 18.50 16.65
N SER A 62 2.94 18.48 15.33
CA SER A 62 1.66 18.34 14.62
C SER A 62 0.98 17.01 14.88
N LEU A 63 1.75 15.92 15.04
CA LEU A 63 1.21 14.59 15.32
C LEU A 63 0.63 14.52 16.76
N ILE A 64 1.31 15.10 17.75
CA ILE A 64 0.80 15.18 19.13
C ILE A 64 -0.50 15.98 19.13
N ALA A 65 -0.49 17.20 18.61
CA ALA A 65 -1.67 18.06 18.56
C ALA A 65 -2.86 17.38 17.87
N LEU A 66 -2.61 16.68 16.76
CA LEU A 66 -3.63 15.92 16.02
C LEU A 66 -4.28 14.84 16.90
N ILE A 67 -3.47 14.05 17.62
CA ILE A 67 -3.99 12.98 18.48
C ILE A 67 -4.72 13.56 19.69
N GLU A 68 -4.21 14.64 20.29
CA GLU A 68 -4.88 15.36 21.37
C GLU A 68 -6.23 15.93 20.97
N GLU A 69 -6.32 16.53 19.79
CA GLU A 69 -7.55 17.15 19.30
C GLU A 69 -8.61 16.11 18.93
N GLN A 70 -8.20 15.05 18.18
CA GLN A 70 -9.15 14.09 17.61
C GLN A 70 -9.50 12.95 18.55
N GLN A 71 -8.68 12.66 19.58
CA GLN A 71 -8.87 11.58 20.57
C GLN A 71 -9.29 10.26 19.89
N PRO A 72 -8.50 9.72 18.93
CA PRO A 72 -8.89 8.55 18.17
C PRO A 72 -8.91 7.28 19.03
N THR A 73 -9.70 6.30 18.64
CA THR A 73 -9.63 4.93 19.16
C THR A 73 -8.62 4.09 18.39
N GLU A 74 -8.43 4.42 17.10
CA GLU A 74 -7.55 3.68 16.19
C GLU A 74 -6.75 4.64 15.30
N VAL A 75 -5.50 4.28 15.04
CA VAL A 75 -4.61 5.01 14.13
C VAL A 75 -4.04 4.03 13.10
N TYR A 76 -4.28 4.30 11.83
CA TYR A 76 -3.76 3.54 10.69
C TYR A 76 -2.65 4.31 10.01
N ASN A 77 -1.40 3.84 10.16
CA ASN A 77 -0.25 4.47 9.54
C ASN A 77 0.05 3.88 8.16
N LEU A 78 -0.49 4.53 7.13
CA LEU A 78 -0.30 4.17 5.72
C LEU A 78 0.65 5.14 4.99
N ALA A 79 0.95 6.29 5.60
CA ALA A 79 1.83 7.28 4.99
C ALA A 79 3.28 6.79 4.91
N ALA A 80 3.86 6.92 3.74
CA ALA A 80 5.25 6.58 3.46
C ALA A 80 5.73 7.26 2.18
N GLN A 81 7.04 7.34 1.97
CA GLN A 81 7.62 7.48 0.64
C GLN A 81 7.67 6.07 0.03
N SER A 82 6.63 5.67 -0.74
CA SER A 82 6.36 4.27 -1.11
C SER A 82 6.90 3.83 -2.47
N PHE A 83 7.32 4.78 -3.33
CA PHE A 83 7.85 4.44 -4.63
C PHE A 83 9.33 4.05 -4.53
N VAL A 84 9.62 2.76 -4.64
CA VAL A 84 10.96 2.18 -4.43
C VAL A 84 12.06 2.90 -5.24
N PRO A 85 11.88 3.20 -6.55
CA PRO A 85 12.92 3.92 -7.31
C PRO A 85 13.30 5.28 -6.71
N THR A 86 12.35 6.04 -6.18
CA THR A 86 12.64 7.34 -5.53
C THR A 86 13.49 7.16 -4.27
N SER A 87 13.39 6.03 -3.57
CA SER A 87 14.18 5.81 -2.37
C SER A 87 15.70 5.76 -2.63
N TRP A 88 16.13 5.40 -3.84
CA TRP A 88 17.51 5.44 -4.23
C TRP A 88 18.03 6.87 -4.44
N ASN A 89 17.19 7.76 -4.91
CA ASN A 89 17.52 9.17 -5.15
C ASN A 89 17.37 10.03 -3.88
N GLN A 90 16.50 9.62 -2.97
CA GLN A 90 16.16 10.35 -1.74
C GLN A 90 16.18 9.42 -0.51
N PRO A 91 17.31 8.75 -0.21
CA PRO A 91 17.37 7.75 0.86
C PRO A 91 17.16 8.36 2.25
N ALA A 92 17.71 9.53 2.52
CA ALA A 92 17.53 10.22 3.80
C ALA A 92 16.08 10.62 4.05
N LEU A 93 15.41 11.24 3.06
CA LEU A 93 13.98 11.57 3.15
C LEU A 93 13.13 10.32 3.32
N THR A 94 13.45 9.24 2.60
CA THR A 94 12.76 7.95 2.75
C THR A 94 12.88 7.41 4.17
N GLY A 95 14.08 7.46 4.77
CA GLY A 95 14.32 7.07 6.16
C GLY A 95 13.58 7.97 7.14
N ASP A 96 13.60 9.27 6.96
CA ASP A 96 12.95 10.23 7.87
C ASP A 96 11.43 10.07 7.89
N VAL A 97 10.79 9.98 6.72
CA VAL A 97 9.32 9.82 6.61
C VAL A 97 8.89 8.40 6.95
N THR A 98 9.51 7.38 6.34
CA THR A 98 9.00 6.00 6.36
C THR A 98 9.48 5.19 7.58
N ALA A 99 10.63 5.56 8.16
CA ALA A 99 11.16 4.93 9.37
C ALA A 99 10.89 5.78 10.61
N LEU A 100 11.54 6.94 10.74
CA LEU A 100 11.41 7.80 11.91
C LEU A 100 9.99 8.36 12.09
N GLY A 101 9.24 8.53 11.01
CA GLY A 101 7.83 8.91 11.06
C GLY A 101 6.98 7.94 11.88
N VAL A 102 7.28 6.63 11.83
CA VAL A 102 6.60 5.62 12.66
C VAL A 102 6.89 5.85 14.14
N THR A 103 8.16 6.09 14.49
CA THR A 103 8.54 6.41 15.88
C THR A 103 7.83 7.64 16.39
N ARG A 104 7.78 8.72 15.59
CA ARG A 104 7.10 9.96 15.99
C ARG A 104 5.61 9.74 16.25
N LEU A 105 4.95 8.94 15.43
CA LEU A 105 3.54 8.66 15.62
C LEU A 105 3.27 7.77 16.83
N LEU A 106 4.11 6.76 17.06
CA LEU A 106 4.06 5.91 18.26
C LEU A 106 4.34 6.72 19.55
N GLU A 107 5.32 7.64 19.52
CA GLU A 107 5.59 8.56 20.63
C GLU A 107 4.39 9.49 20.90
N ALA A 108 3.75 10.02 19.86
CA ALA A 108 2.55 10.82 20.03
C ALA A 108 1.41 10.03 20.70
N ILE A 109 1.21 8.77 20.28
CA ILE A 109 0.25 7.85 20.89
C ILE A 109 0.62 7.58 22.36
N ARG A 110 1.88 7.22 22.61
CA ARG A 110 2.37 6.93 23.96
C ARG A 110 2.20 8.10 24.92
N TYR A 111 2.47 9.30 24.42
CA TYR A 111 2.37 10.53 25.20
C TYR A 111 0.94 10.95 25.51
N VAL A 112 0.04 10.88 24.51
CA VAL A 112 -1.34 11.38 24.64
C VAL A 112 -2.28 10.33 25.22
N ASN A 113 -2.28 9.12 24.65
CA ASN A 113 -3.16 8.03 25.11
C ASN A 113 -2.66 6.65 24.62
N PRO A 114 -1.93 5.91 25.47
CA PRO A 114 -1.38 4.60 25.09
C PRO A 114 -2.43 3.50 24.87
N LYS A 115 -3.73 3.77 25.10
CA LYS A 115 -4.83 2.84 24.80
C LYS A 115 -5.28 2.87 23.34
N ILE A 116 -4.79 3.83 22.55
CA ILE A 116 -5.09 3.90 21.12
C ILE A 116 -4.51 2.66 20.43
N ARG A 117 -5.32 1.99 19.60
CA ARG A 117 -4.87 0.87 18.77
C ARG A 117 -4.16 1.40 17.54
N PHE A 118 -2.98 0.88 17.27
CA PHE A 118 -2.12 1.34 16.18
C PHE A 118 -1.89 0.24 15.15
N TYR A 119 -2.10 0.56 13.88
CA TYR A 119 -1.76 -0.29 12.75
C TYR A 119 -0.58 0.30 11.97
N GLN A 120 0.43 -0.53 11.71
CA GLN A 120 1.59 -0.21 10.86
C GLN A 120 1.50 -0.95 9.53
N ALA A 121 1.52 -0.20 8.43
CA ALA A 121 1.71 -0.79 7.11
C ALA A 121 3.19 -1.15 6.90
N SER A 122 3.52 -2.40 7.17
CA SER A 122 4.78 -3.04 6.78
C SER A 122 4.72 -3.49 5.31
N SER A 123 5.75 -4.14 4.77
CA SER A 123 5.86 -4.42 3.34
C SER A 123 6.64 -5.70 3.06
N SER A 124 6.23 -6.45 2.04
CA SER A 124 7.00 -7.58 1.51
C SER A 124 8.39 -7.20 0.96
N GLU A 125 8.62 -5.92 0.63
CA GLU A 125 9.95 -5.41 0.24
C GLU A 125 10.99 -5.52 1.38
N MET A 126 10.55 -5.78 2.62
CA MET A 126 11.44 -6.10 3.75
C MET A 126 12.15 -7.44 3.56
N PHE A 127 11.53 -8.43 2.93
CA PHE A 127 12.14 -9.72 2.63
C PHE A 127 13.30 -9.61 1.64
N GLY A 128 13.19 -8.74 0.64
CA GLY A 128 14.25 -8.35 -0.28
C GLY A 128 14.93 -9.53 -0.96
N LYS A 129 16.19 -9.88 -0.57
CA LYS A 129 16.84 -11.12 -1.00
C LYS A 129 16.24 -12.27 -0.22
N VAL A 130 15.28 -12.92 -0.85
CA VAL A 130 14.46 -13.96 -0.23
C VAL A 130 15.30 -15.11 0.29
N LEU A 131 15.14 -15.44 1.56
CA LEU A 131 15.86 -16.54 2.24
C LEU A 131 14.98 -17.78 2.42
N GLU A 132 13.67 -17.64 2.30
CA GLU A 132 12.67 -18.69 2.48
C GLU A 132 11.47 -18.46 1.57
N VAL A 133 10.87 -19.51 1.04
CA VAL A 133 9.71 -19.48 0.13
C VAL A 133 8.68 -20.53 0.58
N PRO A 134 7.39 -20.19 0.74
CA PRO A 134 6.83 -18.84 0.74
C PRO A 134 7.26 -18.03 1.99
N GLN A 135 7.10 -16.69 1.94
CA GLN A 135 7.44 -15.81 3.05
C GLN A 135 6.29 -15.75 4.05
N ARG A 136 6.63 -15.86 5.33
CA ARG A 136 5.74 -15.77 6.49
C ARG A 136 6.28 -14.77 7.52
N GLU A 137 5.60 -14.64 8.64
CA GLU A 137 5.91 -13.64 9.67
C GLU A 137 7.30 -13.81 10.27
N GLU A 138 7.80 -15.05 10.37
CA GLU A 138 9.10 -15.41 10.94
C GLU A 138 10.24 -15.43 9.91
N THR A 139 9.94 -15.30 8.62
CA THR A 139 10.96 -15.29 7.56
C THR A 139 11.91 -14.11 7.76
N PRO A 140 13.22 -14.32 7.82
CA PRO A 140 14.19 -13.27 8.05
C PRO A 140 14.15 -12.19 6.94
N PHE A 141 14.26 -10.94 7.35
CA PHE A 141 14.32 -9.80 6.42
C PHE A 141 15.74 -9.56 5.89
N TYR A 142 15.84 -9.31 4.58
CA TYR A 142 17.08 -8.93 3.91
C TYR A 142 16.78 -7.86 2.84
N PRO A 143 16.43 -6.61 3.26
CA PRO A 143 15.93 -5.59 2.33
C PRO A 143 16.97 -5.22 1.26
N ARG A 144 16.49 -4.92 0.05
CA ARG A 144 17.29 -4.62 -1.13
C ARG A 144 17.14 -3.17 -1.61
N SER A 145 16.48 -2.32 -0.84
CA SER A 145 16.28 -0.90 -1.16
C SER A 145 16.25 -0.04 0.11
N PRO A 146 16.56 1.26 0.02
CA PRO A 146 16.39 2.18 1.16
C PRO A 146 14.95 2.20 1.69
N TYR A 147 13.96 2.04 0.81
CA TYR A 147 12.56 1.86 1.21
C TYR A 147 12.36 0.60 2.06
N GLY A 148 12.86 -0.56 1.60
CA GLY A 148 12.78 -1.81 2.36
C GLY A 148 13.44 -1.69 3.73
N VAL A 149 14.63 -1.08 3.81
CA VAL A 149 15.33 -0.80 5.09
C VAL A 149 14.49 0.07 6.01
N ALA A 150 13.88 1.14 5.48
CA ALA A 150 13.03 2.03 6.27
C ALA A 150 11.77 1.29 6.78
N LYS A 151 11.20 0.38 6.00
CA LYS A 151 10.06 -0.46 6.41
C LYS A 151 10.46 -1.48 7.47
N VAL A 152 11.66 -2.07 7.40
CA VAL A 152 12.19 -2.95 8.46
C VAL A 152 12.31 -2.20 9.77
N TYR A 153 12.86 -0.98 9.76
CA TYR A 153 12.90 -0.14 10.96
C TYR A 153 11.49 0.10 11.51
N GLY A 154 10.54 0.56 10.66
CA GLY A 154 9.16 0.84 11.08
C GLY A 154 8.45 -0.39 11.65
N HIS A 155 8.72 -1.57 11.10
CA HIS A 155 8.20 -2.84 11.59
C HIS A 155 8.73 -3.16 13.00
N PHE A 156 10.05 -3.14 13.19
CA PHE A 156 10.65 -3.50 14.48
C PHE A 156 10.41 -2.47 15.56
N ILE A 157 10.35 -1.18 15.23
CA ILE A 157 10.01 -0.17 16.24
C ILE A 157 8.55 -0.34 16.71
N THR A 158 7.64 -0.78 15.84
CA THR A 158 6.26 -1.10 16.21
C THR A 158 6.20 -2.27 17.21
N ILE A 159 6.97 -3.35 16.97
CA ILE A 159 7.10 -4.46 17.91
C ILE A 159 7.70 -3.99 19.23
N ASN A 160 8.76 -3.19 19.17
CA ASN A 160 9.42 -2.66 20.37
C ASN A 160 8.45 -1.86 21.26
N TYR A 161 7.62 -0.99 20.66
CA TYR A 161 6.63 -0.20 21.41
C TYR A 161 5.50 -1.06 21.97
N ARG A 162 5.10 -2.10 21.28
CA ARG A 162 4.16 -3.12 21.77
C ARG A 162 4.69 -3.77 23.05
N GLU A 163 5.92 -4.26 23.01
CA GLU A 163 6.53 -5.03 24.09
C GLU A 163 6.99 -4.14 25.26
N SER A 164 7.55 -2.96 24.98
CA SER A 164 8.13 -2.09 25.99
C SER A 164 7.11 -1.20 26.71
N PHE A 165 6.04 -0.79 26.01
CA PHE A 165 5.07 0.18 26.53
C PHE A 165 3.64 -0.36 26.55
N ASN A 166 3.43 -1.64 26.23
CA ASN A 166 2.12 -2.27 26.22
C ASN A 166 1.08 -1.51 25.34
N ILE A 167 1.54 -0.94 24.23
CA ILE A 167 0.67 -0.30 23.25
C ILE A 167 0.10 -1.39 22.35
N PHE A 168 -1.22 -1.38 22.11
CA PHE A 168 -1.82 -2.25 21.09
C PHE A 168 -1.33 -1.83 19.70
N ALA A 169 -0.25 -2.41 19.21
CA ALA A 169 0.37 -2.08 17.94
C ALA A 169 0.50 -3.34 17.06
N ALA A 170 -0.25 -3.40 15.95
CA ALA A 170 -0.25 -4.49 14.99
C ALA A 170 0.43 -4.07 13.68
N SER A 171 1.07 -5.02 12.99
CA SER A 171 1.71 -4.78 11.71
C SER A 171 1.21 -5.72 10.62
N GLY A 172 0.81 -5.18 9.46
CA GLY A 172 0.54 -5.97 8.27
C GLY A 172 1.75 -5.99 7.33
N ILE A 173 2.35 -7.17 7.10
CA ILE A 173 3.39 -7.36 6.09
C ILE A 173 2.69 -7.57 4.76
N LEU A 174 2.41 -6.45 4.09
CA LEU A 174 1.59 -6.45 2.90
C LEU A 174 2.40 -6.82 1.66
N PHE A 175 1.92 -7.80 0.93
CA PHE A 175 2.39 -8.09 -0.42
C PHE A 175 1.80 -7.08 -1.41
N ASN A 176 2.23 -7.15 -2.67
CA ASN A 176 1.79 -6.17 -3.65
C ASN A 176 0.27 -6.17 -3.79
N HIS A 177 -0.35 -5.02 -3.65
CA HIS A 177 -1.79 -4.87 -3.79
C HIS A 177 -2.13 -3.67 -4.65
N GLU A 178 -3.01 -3.91 -5.58
CA GLU A 178 -3.24 -3.05 -6.72
C GLU A 178 -4.73 -2.71 -6.82
N SER A 179 -5.02 -1.68 -7.58
CA SER A 179 -6.41 -1.30 -7.87
C SER A 179 -6.47 -0.25 -8.98
N PRO A 180 -7.67 0.15 -9.44
CA PRO A 180 -7.85 1.34 -10.27
C PRO A 180 -7.31 2.65 -9.68
N ARG A 181 -7.04 2.69 -8.35
CA ARG A 181 -6.48 3.85 -7.64
C ARG A 181 -4.97 3.80 -7.45
N ARG A 182 -4.29 2.79 -8.00
CA ARG A 182 -2.82 2.71 -7.96
C ARG A 182 -2.18 3.90 -8.66
N GLY A 183 -0.99 4.35 -8.22
CA GLY A 183 -0.22 5.40 -8.90
C GLY A 183 0.24 4.95 -10.28
N LEU A 184 0.25 5.86 -11.26
CA LEU A 184 0.63 5.57 -12.66
C LEU A 184 2.10 5.19 -12.82
N GLU A 185 2.93 5.47 -11.84
CA GLU A 185 4.35 5.11 -11.78
C GLU A 185 4.59 3.62 -11.49
N PHE A 186 3.62 2.92 -10.92
CA PHE A 186 3.72 1.48 -10.64
C PHE A 186 3.43 0.63 -11.87
N VAL A 187 4.17 -0.48 -12.00
CA VAL A 187 4.18 -1.31 -13.21
C VAL A 187 2.77 -1.76 -13.64
N THR A 188 1.96 -2.22 -12.70
CA THR A 188 0.59 -2.68 -12.94
C THR A 188 -0.29 -1.59 -13.55
N ARG A 189 -0.30 -0.39 -12.94
CA ARG A 189 -1.06 0.73 -13.45
C ARG A 189 -0.46 1.32 -14.73
N LYS A 190 0.87 1.30 -14.87
CA LYS A 190 1.55 1.69 -16.11
C LYS A 190 1.10 0.80 -17.26
N ILE A 191 0.91 -0.51 -17.02
CA ILE A 191 0.42 -1.43 -18.03
C ILE A 191 -1.03 -1.12 -18.39
N THR A 192 -1.94 -1.03 -17.43
CA THR A 192 -3.38 -0.84 -17.73
C THR A 192 -3.68 0.51 -18.38
N ASP A 193 -3.02 1.58 -17.95
CA ASP A 193 -3.09 2.90 -18.59
C ASP A 193 -2.50 2.87 -20.00
N GLY A 194 -1.36 2.17 -20.19
CA GLY A 194 -0.72 2.00 -21.50
C GLY A 194 -1.61 1.22 -22.47
N VAL A 195 -2.20 0.12 -22.01
CA VAL A 195 -3.16 -0.68 -22.79
C VAL A 195 -4.35 0.16 -23.24
N ALA A 196 -4.94 0.92 -22.34
CA ALA A 196 -6.07 1.78 -22.65
C ALA A 196 -5.69 2.90 -23.64
N LYS A 197 -4.52 3.52 -23.49
CA LYS A 197 -4.00 4.50 -24.44
C LYS A 197 -3.79 3.90 -25.83
N ILE A 198 -3.20 2.71 -25.93
CA ILE A 198 -2.96 2.02 -27.20
C ILE A 198 -4.30 1.69 -27.88
N LYS A 199 -5.24 1.12 -27.15
CA LYS A 199 -6.57 0.76 -27.69
C LYS A 199 -7.33 1.97 -28.20
N LEU A 200 -7.21 3.12 -27.56
CA LEU A 200 -7.85 4.38 -27.96
C LEU A 200 -7.05 5.20 -28.99
N GLY A 201 -5.94 4.66 -29.52
CA GLY A 201 -5.11 5.35 -30.49
C GLY A 201 -4.29 6.53 -29.94
N MET A 202 -4.20 6.65 -28.61
CA MET A 202 -3.46 7.71 -27.90
C MET A 202 -1.99 7.33 -27.64
N GLY A 203 -1.60 6.09 -27.91
CA GLY A 203 -0.24 5.55 -27.73
C GLY A 203 0.08 4.49 -28.77
N LYS A 204 1.37 4.23 -28.98
CA LYS A 204 1.84 3.26 -30.00
C LYS A 204 2.65 2.11 -29.41
N GLU A 205 3.26 2.30 -28.25
CA GLU A 205 4.13 1.33 -27.57
C GLU A 205 4.04 1.48 -26.05
N LEU A 206 4.41 0.42 -25.35
CA LEU A 206 4.57 0.39 -23.90
C LEU A 206 5.96 -0.14 -23.55
N ARG A 207 6.79 0.67 -22.90
CA ARG A 207 8.13 0.27 -22.45
C ARG A 207 8.12 -0.19 -21.01
N LEU A 208 8.58 -1.40 -20.77
CA LEU A 208 8.62 -2.04 -19.45
C LEU A 208 10.05 -2.54 -19.16
N GLY A 209 10.32 -2.85 -17.89
CA GLY A 209 11.55 -3.52 -17.48
C GLY A 209 11.46 -5.04 -17.65
N ASN A 210 11.95 -5.78 -16.64
CA ASN A 210 11.96 -7.23 -16.65
C ASN A 210 10.54 -7.83 -16.61
N LEU A 211 10.15 -8.52 -17.69
CA LEU A 211 8.85 -9.16 -17.80
C LEU A 211 8.73 -10.47 -17.00
N GLU A 212 9.86 -11.10 -16.66
CA GLU A 212 9.90 -12.36 -15.91
C GLU A 212 9.79 -12.15 -14.38
N SER A 213 9.90 -10.90 -13.91
CA SER A 213 9.76 -10.60 -12.49
C SER A 213 8.40 -11.05 -11.97
N GLN A 214 8.40 -11.83 -10.87
CA GLN A 214 7.20 -12.42 -10.29
C GLN A 214 6.81 -11.72 -9.00
N ARG A 215 5.52 -11.47 -8.81
CA ARG A 215 4.96 -10.87 -7.59
C ARG A 215 3.62 -11.52 -7.23
N ASP A 216 3.37 -11.55 -5.94
CA ASP A 216 2.05 -11.83 -5.38
C ASP A 216 1.24 -10.52 -5.43
N TRP A 217 0.24 -10.46 -6.30
CA TRP A 217 -0.61 -9.28 -6.50
C TRP A 217 -2.04 -9.54 -6.06
N GLY A 218 -2.51 -8.79 -5.07
CA GLY A 218 -3.90 -8.81 -4.62
C GLY A 218 -4.64 -7.49 -4.85
N PHE A 219 -5.91 -7.46 -4.49
CA PHE A 219 -6.75 -6.27 -4.59
C PHE A 219 -6.69 -5.42 -3.30
N ALA A 220 -6.39 -4.14 -3.42
CA ALA A 220 -6.25 -3.23 -2.28
C ALA A 220 -7.49 -3.17 -1.37
N GLY A 221 -8.69 -3.32 -1.94
CA GLY A 221 -9.94 -3.37 -1.17
C GLY A 221 -10.02 -4.58 -0.22
N ASP A 222 -9.42 -5.72 -0.58
CA ASP A 222 -9.34 -6.88 0.31
C ASP A 222 -8.32 -6.65 1.43
N TYR A 223 -7.19 -5.99 1.12
CA TYR A 223 -6.12 -5.74 2.08
C TYR A 223 -6.51 -4.76 3.19
N VAL A 224 -7.32 -3.75 2.89
CA VAL A 224 -7.79 -2.82 3.94
C VAL A 224 -8.75 -3.48 4.92
N ASP A 225 -9.47 -4.54 4.52
CA ASP A 225 -10.27 -5.35 5.45
C ASP A 225 -9.36 -6.12 6.43
N ALA A 226 -8.21 -6.65 5.98
CA ALA A 226 -7.22 -7.24 6.87
C ALA A 226 -6.68 -6.22 7.88
N MET A 227 -6.34 -4.99 7.43
CA MET A 227 -5.86 -3.92 8.30
C MET A 227 -6.85 -3.62 9.43
N TRP A 228 -8.13 -3.50 9.09
CA TRP A 228 -9.18 -3.28 10.09
C TRP A 228 -9.29 -4.47 11.04
N ARG A 229 -9.33 -5.73 10.54
CA ARG A 229 -9.45 -6.94 11.36
C ARG A 229 -8.31 -7.09 12.35
N MET A 230 -7.08 -6.69 12.01
CA MET A 230 -5.93 -6.73 12.91
C MET A 230 -6.15 -5.86 14.15
N LEU A 231 -6.80 -4.71 14.02
CA LEU A 231 -7.12 -3.85 15.16
C LEU A 231 -8.38 -4.28 15.93
N GLN A 232 -9.10 -5.31 15.48
CA GLN A 232 -10.26 -5.85 16.22
C GLN A 232 -9.91 -7.06 17.08
N GLN A 233 -8.66 -7.55 17.04
CA GLN A 233 -8.20 -8.68 17.84
C GLN A 233 -8.03 -8.29 19.32
N ASP A 234 -8.05 -9.29 20.21
CA ASP A 234 -7.78 -9.08 21.64
C ASP A 234 -6.33 -8.72 21.90
N GLU A 235 -5.40 -9.34 21.15
CA GLU A 235 -3.95 -9.12 21.26
C GLU A 235 -3.36 -8.65 19.92
N PRO A 236 -2.40 -7.70 19.96
CA PRO A 236 -1.73 -7.21 18.77
C PRO A 236 -0.67 -8.20 18.26
N ASP A 237 -0.60 -8.37 16.95
CA ASP A 237 0.39 -9.25 16.32
C ASP A 237 0.80 -8.74 14.92
N ASN A 238 1.72 -9.46 14.27
CA ASN A 238 2.12 -9.21 12.90
C ASN A 238 1.46 -10.26 11.98
N PHE A 239 1.04 -9.83 10.79
CA PHE A 239 0.37 -10.70 9.84
C PHE A 239 0.90 -10.48 8.42
N VAL A 240 1.25 -11.57 7.75
CA VAL A 240 1.47 -11.58 6.30
C VAL A 240 0.11 -11.52 5.61
N VAL A 241 -0.03 -10.58 4.68
CA VAL A 241 -1.23 -10.40 3.87
C VAL A 241 -0.85 -10.44 2.40
N GLY A 242 -1.37 -11.43 1.69
CA GLY A 242 -1.13 -11.67 0.29
C GLY A 242 -2.07 -12.73 -0.25
N THR A 243 -1.93 -13.09 -1.52
CA THR A 243 -2.82 -14.05 -2.18
C THR A 243 -2.33 -15.49 -2.07
N GLY A 244 -1.03 -15.69 -1.79
CA GLY A 244 -0.38 -17.00 -1.85
C GLY A 244 -0.10 -17.48 -3.28
N GLU A 245 -0.35 -16.63 -4.28
CA GLU A 245 -0.09 -16.91 -5.68
C GLU A 245 0.89 -15.88 -6.24
N THR A 246 1.69 -16.26 -7.22
CA THR A 246 2.64 -15.36 -7.87
C THR A 246 2.45 -15.37 -9.38
N HIS A 247 2.56 -14.20 -9.98
CA HIS A 247 2.37 -13.99 -11.42
C HIS A 247 3.49 -13.11 -11.97
N SER A 248 3.85 -13.34 -13.23
CA SER A 248 4.86 -12.52 -13.91
C SER A 248 4.26 -11.22 -14.47
N VAL A 249 5.12 -10.23 -14.72
CA VAL A 249 4.74 -9.02 -15.46
C VAL A 249 4.25 -9.39 -16.86
N GLN A 250 4.80 -10.44 -17.48
CA GLN A 250 4.34 -10.95 -18.77
C GLN A 250 2.89 -11.42 -18.69
N GLU A 251 2.53 -12.28 -17.71
CA GLU A 251 1.14 -12.75 -17.52
C GLU A 251 0.18 -11.58 -17.31
N PHE A 252 0.61 -10.55 -16.55
CA PHE A 252 -0.18 -9.33 -16.40
C PHE A 252 -0.44 -8.65 -17.74
N CYS A 253 0.60 -8.53 -18.60
CA CYS A 253 0.45 -7.97 -19.95
C CYS A 253 -0.48 -8.82 -20.83
N GLU A 254 -0.36 -10.14 -20.79
CA GLU A 254 -1.19 -11.06 -21.57
C GLU A 254 -2.68 -10.86 -21.26
N ILE A 255 -3.05 -10.82 -19.99
CA ILE A 255 -4.43 -10.59 -19.55
C ILE A 255 -4.88 -9.17 -19.89
N ALA A 256 -4.05 -8.15 -19.60
CA ALA A 256 -4.43 -6.76 -19.79
C ALA A 256 -4.66 -6.40 -21.27
N PHE A 257 -3.77 -6.83 -22.18
CA PHE A 257 -3.94 -6.64 -23.62
C PHE A 257 -5.06 -7.49 -24.19
N GLY A 258 -5.17 -8.76 -23.72
CA GLY A 258 -6.25 -9.67 -24.11
C GLY A 258 -7.64 -9.12 -23.79
N ARG A 259 -7.78 -8.38 -22.66
CA ARG A 259 -9.06 -7.74 -22.24
C ARG A 259 -9.61 -6.76 -23.29
N VAL A 260 -8.77 -6.20 -24.13
CA VAL A 260 -9.15 -5.24 -25.18
C VAL A 260 -8.87 -5.75 -26.60
N ASP A 261 -8.74 -7.07 -26.78
CA ASP A 261 -8.47 -7.74 -28.06
C ASP A 261 -7.17 -7.26 -28.73
N LEU A 262 -6.10 -7.05 -27.97
CA LEU A 262 -4.76 -6.72 -28.47
C LEU A 262 -3.76 -7.81 -28.10
N ASP A 263 -2.72 -7.97 -28.93
CA ASP A 263 -1.58 -8.85 -28.64
C ASP A 263 -0.42 -8.01 -28.06
N TYR A 264 -0.07 -8.24 -26.80
CA TYR A 264 0.97 -7.47 -26.09
C TYR A 264 2.32 -7.51 -26.82
N LYS A 265 2.66 -8.60 -27.51
CA LYS A 265 3.94 -8.77 -28.25
C LYS A 265 4.15 -7.72 -29.34
N LYS A 266 3.06 -7.11 -29.83
CA LYS A 266 3.12 -6.06 -30.85
C LYS A 266 3.39 -4.67 -30.28
N TYR A 267 3.23 -4.48 -28.97
CA TYR A 267 3.23 -3.16 -28.36
C TYR A 267 4.20 -3.02 -27.18
N VAL A 268 4.57 -4.13 -26.52
CA VAL A 268 5.47 -4.11 -25.37
C VAL A 268 6.92 -4.25 -25.83
N THR A 269 7.75 -3.32 -25.39
CA THR A 269 9.21 -3.33 -25.60
C THR A 269 9.91 -3.36 -24.24
N VAL A 270 10.86 -4.28 -24.07
CA VAL A 270 11.71 -4.32 -22.89
C VAL A 270 12.76 -3.21 -22.98
N ASP A 271 12.93 -2.45 -21.90
CA ASP A 271 13.89 -1.35 -21.82
C ASP A 271 14.66 -1.47 -20.49
N GLU A 272 15.95 -1.75 -20.57
CA GLU A 272 16.86 -1.97 -19.42
C GLU A 272 16.93 -0.79 -18.46
N ARG A 273 16.59 0.43 -18.89
CA ARG A 273 16.54 1.62 -18.03
C ARG A 273 15.51 1.51 -16.91
N TYR A 274 14.55 0.59 -17.03
CA TYR A 274 13.55 0.29 -16.00
C TYR A 274 13.95 -0.86 -15.08
N TYR A 275 15.16 -1.45 -15.23
CA TYR A 275 15.65 -2.46 -14.30
C TYR A 275 16.08 -1.81 -12.99
N ARG A 276 15.84 -2.50 -11.90
CA ARG A 276 16.23 -2.02 -10.56
C ARG A 276 17.74 -2.29 -10.33
N PRO A 277 18.46 -1.42 -9.61
CA PRO A 277 19.86 -1.66 -9.24
C PRO A 277 20.06 -2.96 -8.45
N ALA A 278 19.08 -3.37 -7.67
CA ALA A 278 19.04 -4.62 -6.94
C ALA A 278 17.63 -5.22 -7.09
N GLU A 279 17.53 -6.24 -7.93
CA GLU A 279 16.25 -6.90 -8.22
C GLU A 279 15.79 -7.76 -7.03
N VAL A 280 14.50 -7.91 -6.91
CA VAL A 280 13.84 -8.87 -6.02
C VAL A 280 13.16 -9.89 -6.93
N ASP A 281 13.67 -11.12 -6.94
CA ASP A 281 13.32 -12.12 -7.96
C ASP A 281 11.92 -12.69 -7.73
N LEU A 282 11.61 -13.14 -6.49
CA LEU A 282 10.38 -13.81 -6.16
C LEU A 282 9.84 -13.34 -4.80
N LEU A 283 8.60 -12.87 -4.79
CA LEU A 283 7.84 -12.63 -3.56
C LEU A 283 6.51 -13.39 -3.66
N ILE A 284 6.31 -14.33 -2.74
CA ILE A 284 5.07 -15.10 -2.59
C ILE A 284 4.74 -15.25 -1.11
N SER A 285 3.52 -14.89 -0.72
CA SER A 285 3.09 -14.91 0.67
C SER A 285 2.65 -16.29 1.16
N ASP A 286 2.80 -16.54 2.46
CA ASP A 286 2.02 -17.52 3.20
C ASP A 286 1.01 -16.78 4.11
N PRO A 287 -0.23 -16.53 3.66
CA PRO A 287 -1.23 -15.81 4.43
C PRO A 287 -1.98 -16.70 5.45
N SER A 288 -1.51 -17.90 5.73
CA SER A 288 -2.19 -18.90 6.58
C SER A 288 -2.54 -18.37 7.96
N LYS A 289 -1.68 -17.53 8.57
CA LYS A 289 -1.93 -16.91 9.87
C LYS A 289 -3.09 -15.90 9.80
N ALA A 290 -3.11 -15.06 8.77
CA ALA A 290 -4.21 -14.13 8.54
C ALA A 290 -5.55 -14.85 8.33
N GLY A 291 -5.54 -15.97 7.59
CA GLY A 291 -6.72 -16.82 7.43
C GLY A 291 -7.22 -17.39 8.75
N LYS A 292 -6.32 -17.98 9.55
CA LYS A 292 -6.68 -18.65 10.82
C LYS A 292 -7.11 -17.68 11.91
N VAL A 293 -6.40 -16.57 12.08
CA VAL A 293 -6.60 -15.65 13.21
C VAL A 293 -7.61 -14.57 12.88
N LEU A 294 -7.48 -13.94 11.69
CA LEU A 294 -8.34 -12.84 11.28
C LEU A 294 -9.60 -13.31 10.54
N GLY A 295 -9.66 -14.58 10.10
CA GLY A 295 -10.71 -15.05 9.18
C GLY A 295 -10.68 -14.29 7.85
N TRP A 296 -9.47 -13.88 7.41
CA TRP A 296 -9.28 -13.09 6.20
C TRP A 296 -8.83 -13.95 5.03
N GLU A 297 -9.44 -13.72 3.88
CA GLU A 297 -9.08 -14.33 2.60
C GLU A 297 -9.15 -13.29 1.47
N PRO A 298 -8.27 -13.35 0.45
CA PRO A 298 -8.43 -12.55 -0.75
C PRO A 298 -9.68 -12.97 -1.51
N LYS A 299 -10.47 -11.99 -1.98
CA LYS A 299 -11.75 -12.24 -2.68
C LYS A 299 -11.64 -12.05 -4.18
N VAL A 300 -10.73 -11.18 -4.61
CA VAL A 300 -10.53 -10.84 -6.02
C VAL A 300 -9.35 -11.63 -6.55
N THR A 301 -9.59 -12.43 -7.62
CA THR A 301 -8.53 -13.19 -8.28
C THR A 301 -7.63 -12.28 -9.10
N PHE A 302 -6.41 -12.73 -9.42
CA PHE A 302 -5.46 -11.98 -10.25
C PHE A 302 -6.07 -11.52 -11.57
N LYS A 303 -6.75 -12.42 -12.29
CA LYS A 303 -7.42 -12.08 -13.56
C LYS A 303 -8.47 -10.98 -13.37
N GLN A 304 -9.34 -11.11 -12.36
CA GLN A 304 -10.37 -10.10 -12.07
C GLN A 304 -9.75 -8.75 -11.73
N LEU A 305 -8.64 -8.73 -11.00
CA LEU A 305 -7.90 -7.52 -10.66
C LEU A 305 -7.39 -6.81 -11.92
N VAL A 306 -6.73 -7.54 -12.82
CA VAL A 306 -6.19 -6.97 -14.07
C VAL A 306 -7.32 -6.42 -14.94
N GLU A 307 -8.39 -7.19 -15.13
CA GLU A 307 -9.56 -6.78 -15.94
C GLU A 307 -10.22 -5.53 -15.35
N MET A 308 -10.44 -5.49 -14.03
CA MET A 308 -11.00 -4.31 -13.32
C MET A 308 -10.15 -3.05 -13.56
N MET A 309 -8.83 -3.17 -13.49
CA MET A 309 -7.92 -2.05 -13.69
C MET A 309 -7.95 -1.56 -15.14
N VAL A 310 -7.95 -2.48 -16.13
CA VAL A 310 -8.07 -2.14 -17.54
C VAL A 310 -9.39 -1.44 -17.84
N ASP A 311 -10.51 -2.00 -17.39
CA ASP A 311 -11.84 -1.43 -17.62
C ASP A 311 -11.96 -0.02 -17.05
N SER A 312 -11.39 0.20 -15.85
CA SER A 312 -11.35 1.51 -15.22
C SER A 312 -10.53 2.53 -16.03
N ASP A 313 -9.35 2.14 -16.54
CA ASP A 313 -8.52 3.04 -17.34
C ASP A 313 -9.13 3.31 -18.72
N MET A 314 -9.77 2.32 -19.33
CA MET A 314 -10.56 2.51 -20.56
C MET A 314 -11.67 3.55 -20.36
N LYS A 315 -12.46 3.41 -19.28
CA LYS A 315 -13.52 4.37 -18.96
C LYS A 315 -12.97 5.79 -18.71
N ARG A 316 -11.91 5.90 -17.91
CA ARG A 316 -11.26 7.19 -17.58
C ARG A 316 -10.74 7.92 -18.79
N LEU A 317 -10.08 7.22 -19.72
CA LEU A 317 -9.48 7.83 -20.90
C LEU A 317 -10.49 8.09 -22.01
N SER A 318 -11.50 7.22 -22.20
CA SER A 318 -12.59 7.48 -23.13
C SER A 318 -13.38 8.76 -22.76
N ALA A 319 -13.62 8.99 -21.47
CA ALA A 319 -14.28 10.21 -21.00
C ALA A 319 -13.47 11.51 -21.21
N LYS A 320 -12.13 11.38 -21.39
CA LYS A 320 -11.26 12.53 -21.69
C LYS A 320 -11.12 12.79 -23.19
N ALA A 321 -11.46 11.82 -24.03
CA ALA A 321 -11.38 11.91 -25.50
C ALA A 321 -12.69 12.39 -26.13
N ALA A 322 -13.80 12.33 -25.40
CA ALA A 322 -15.11 12.90 -25.76
C ALA A 322 -15.21 14.38 -25.34
#